data_454ec1e00ab3622b2724bd45f1af3849
#
_entry.id   454ec1e00ab3622b2724bd45f1af3849
#
_cell.length_a   1.000
_cell.length_b   1.000
_cell.length_c   1.000
_cell.angle_alpha   90.00
_cell.angle_beta   90.00
_cell.angle_gamma   90.00
#
_symmetry.space_group_name_H-M   'P 1'
#
loop_
_entity.id
_entity.type
_entity.pdbx_description
1 polymer ?
#
loop_
_entity_poly.entity_id
_entity_poly.type
_entity_poly.pdbx_seq_one_letter_code
_entity_poly.pdbx_strand_id
1 'polypeptide(L)'
;MLQIKNLNLTHKKDLRVILSEFNLVLNKGDKAVIIGEEGNGKSTLMKWIYNPLLIDNYIEAEGERLVGKEILGYLPQEISEEDKEKTIYEFFSAEEMFWNRTPKELSEITGKFGMTSEFFYSDQKMGSLSGGEKVKAHLMRLIIQDVTVLLLDEPSNDIDINTLEILEKIINDWEHIVLFMMKL
;
A
#
# COMPACT_ATOMS: atom_id res chain seq x y z
N MET A 1 -11.55 -11.51 4.67
CA MET A 1 -11.30 -11.24 6.11
C MET A 1 -9.80 -11.24 6.36
N LEU A 2 -9.30 -10.20 6.98
CA LEU A 2 -7.93 -10.09 7.50
C LEU A 2 -8.01 -10.16 9.04
N GLN A 3 -7.28 -11.07 9.66
CA GLN A 3 -7.25 -11.20 11.12
C GLN A 3 -5.83 -11.31 11.64
N ILE A 4 -5.55 -10.60 12.71
CA ILE A 4 -4.30 -10.65 13.47
C ILE A 4 -4.66 -11.01 14.89
N LYS A 5 -3.91 -11.97 15.49
CA LYS A 5 -4.12 -12.43 16.87
C LYS A 5 -2.83 -12.38 17.66
N ASN A 6 -2.89 -11.75 18.81
CA ASN A 6 -1.84 -11.73 19.83
C ASN A 6 -0.46 -11.39 19.26
N LEU A 7 -0.40 -10.41 18.34
CA LEU A 7 0.85 -10.03 17.71
C LEU A 7 1.73 -9.25 18.68
N ASN A 8 2.95 -9.74 18.85
CA ASN A 8 4.04 -9.07 19.53
C ASN A 8 5.15 -8.79 18.52
N LEU A 9 5.66 -7.58 18.48
CA LEU A 9 6.79 -7.17 17.66
C LEU A 9 7.88 -6.62 18.55
N THR A 10 9.08 -7.22 18.48
CA THR A 10 10.25 -6.81 19.27
C THR A 10 11.45 -6.60 18.35
N HIS A 11 12.15 -5.51 18.52
CA HIS A 11 13.36 -5.23 17.75
C HIS A 11 14.51 -6.12 18.21
N LYS A 12 15.11 -6.90 17.29
CA LYS A 12 16.14 -7.91 17.61
C LYS A 12 17.41 -7.31 18.22
N LYS A 13 17.76 -6.08 17.84
CA LYS A 13 19.04 -5.46 18.24
C LYS A 13 19.08 -4.98 19.69
N ASP A 14 18.00 -4.33 20.12
CA ASP A 14 17.91 -3.66 21.42
C ASP A 14 16.79 -4.18 22.31
N LEU A 15 16.09 -5.24 21.84
CA LEU A 15 14.96 -5.88 22.52
C LEU A 15 13.82 -4.91 22.86
N ARG A 16 13.73 -3.79 22.16
CA ARG A 16 12.66 -2.82 22.34
C ARG A 16 11.35 -3.42 21.83
N VAL A 17 10.36 -3.47 22.71
CA VAL A 17 8.99 -3.85 22.35
C VAL A 17 8.37 -2.72 21.51
N ILE A 18 7.94 -3.05 20.31
CA ILE A 18 7.27 -2.15 19.37
C ILE A 18 5.76 -2.28 19.52
N LEU A 19 5.26 -3.51 19.66
CA LEU A 19 3.86 -3.83 19.76
C LEU A 19 3.68 -5.03 20.69
N SER A 20 2.65 -5.01 21.53
CA SER A 20 2.33 -6.11 22.45
C SER A 20 0.85 -6.46 22.38
N GLU A 21 0.55 -7.75 22.30
CA GLU A 21 -0.79 -8.33 22.32
C GLU A 21 -1.79 -7.68 21.34
N PHE A 22 -1.30 -7.26 20.18
CA PHE A 22 -2.13 -6.58 19.19
C PHE A 22 -3.08 -7.55 18.51
N ASN A 23 -4.34 -7.15 18.46
CA ASN A 23 -5.41 -7.91 17.83
C ASN A 23 -6.18 -7.01 16.87
N LEU A 24 -6.48 -7.52 15.67
CA LEU A 24 -7.26 -6.81 14.66
C LEU A 24 -8.06 -7.80 13.83
N VAL A 25 -9.33 -7.46 13.56
CA VAL A 25 -10.18 -8.20 12.63
C VAL A 25 -10.82 -7.20 11.69
N LEU A 26 -10.63 -7.39 10.39
CA LEU A 26 -11.25 -6.60 9.33
C LEU A 26 -11.99 -7.52 8.36
N ASN A 27 -13.23 -7.18 8.08
CA ASN A 27 -14.09 -7.86 7.12
C ASN A 27 -14.20 -7.08 5.82
N LYS A 28 -14.75 -7.68 4.80
CA LYS A 28 -15.01 -6.99 3.52
C LYS A 28 -15.84 -5.73 3.77
N GLY A 29 -15.38 -4.62 3.21
CA GLY A 29 -15.99 -3.30 3.34
C GLY A 29 -15.48 -2.48 4.55
N ASP A 30 -14.75 -3.10 5.48
CA ASP A 30 -14.20 -2.36 6.62
C ASP A 30 -13.09 -1.41 6.16
N LYS A 31 -13.12 -0.20 6.73
CA LYS A 31 -12.08 0.82 6.59
C LYS A 31 -11.59 1.18 7.98
N ALA A 32 -10.31 0.93 8.23
CA ALA A 32 -9.70 1.17 9.53
C ALA A 32 -8.49 2.09 9.41
N VAL A 33 -8.26 2.87 10.44
CA VAL A 33 -7.07 3.71 10.58
C VAL A 33 -6.33 3.36 11.86
N ILE A 34 -5.01 3.26 11.76
CA ILE A 34 -4.13 3.18 12.93
C ILE A 34 -3.39 4.51 13.04
N ILE A 35 -3.60 5.20 14.16
CA ILE A 35 -3.01 6.51 14.42
C ILE A 35 -1.92 6.36 15.49
N GLY A 36 -0.79 7.02 15.29
CA GLY A 36 0.28 7.02 16.28
C GLY A 36 1.43 7.94 15.89
N GLU A 37 2.27 8.23 16.86
CA GLU A 37 3.46 9.06 16.68
C GLU A 37 4.48 8.40 15.74
N GLU A 38 5.39 9.21 15.21
CA GLU A 38 6.52 8.73 14.42
C GLU A 38 7.42 7.79 15.22
N GLY A 39 7.94 6.75 14.59
CA GLY A 39 8.82 5.78 15.25
C GLY A 39 8.10 4.71 16.09
N ASN A 40 6.77 4.72 16.20
CA ASN A 40 5.99 3.74 16.97
C ASN A 40 5.72 2.42 16.22
N GLY A 41 6.49 2.13 15.17
CA GLY A 41 6.43 0.83 14.48
C GLY A 41 5.24 0.63 13.54
N LYS A 42 4.51 1.70 13.17
CA LYS A 42 3.37 1.61 12.24
C LYS A 42 3.75 0.94 10.91
N SER A 43 4.80 1.44 10.25
CA SER A 43 5.28 0.84 9.00
C SER A 43 5.80 -0.59 9.17
N THR A 44 6.35 -0.92 10.35
CA THR A 44 6.76 -2.28 10.68
C THR A 44 5.54 -3.21 10.75
N LEU A 45 4.47 -2.77 11.38
CA LEU A 45 3.21 -3.51 11.43
C LEU A 45 2.61 -3.70 10.04
N MET A 46 2.58 -2.64 9.20
CA MET A 46 2.09 -2.75 7.81
C MET A 46 2.89 -3.74 6.99
N LYS A 47 4.22 -3.67 7.07
CA LYS A 47 5.11 -4.61 6.37
C LYS A 47 4.88 -6.05 6.85
N TRP A 48 4.70 -6.25 8.15
CA TRP A 48 4.37 -7.58 8.67
C TRP A 48 3.01 -8.09 8.19
N ILE A 49 2.00 -7.22 8.15
CA ILE A 49 0.69 -7.58 7.60
C ILE A 49 0.81 -7.93 6.13
N TYR A 50 1.57 -7.17 5.36
CA TYR A 50 1.76 -7.42 3.93
C TYR A 50 2.59 -8.69 3.67
N ASN A 51 3.81 -8.70 4.19
CA ASN A 51 4.73 -9.84 4.08
C ASN A 51 5.70 -9.86 5.26
N PRO A 52 5.56 -10.83 6.20
CA PRO A 52 6.42 -10.93 7.38
C PRO A 52 7.93 -11.00 7.07
N LEU A 53 8.31 -11.55 5.91
CA LEU A 53 9.72 -11.66 5.50
C LEU A 53 10.39 -10.28 5.30
N LEU A 54 9.62 -9.21 5.09
CA LEU A 54 10.18 -7.85 4.94
C LEU A 54 10.81 -7.31 6.22
N ILE A 55 10.47 -7.86 7.37
CA ILE A 55 10.95 -7.39 8.67
C ILE A 55 11.71 -8.46 9.46
N ASP A 56 11.77 -9.68 8.97
CA ASP A 56 12.34 -10.83 9.68
C ASP A 56 13.82 -10.65 10.06
N ASN A 57 14.57 -9.88 9.30
CA ASN A 57 15.99 -9.64 9.57
C ASN A 57 16.24 -8.74 10.80
N TYR A 58 15.29 -7.89 11.22
CA TYR A 58 15.47 -6.94 12.32
C TYR A 58 14.37 -6.97 13.39
N ILE A 59 13.24 -7.65 13.13
CA ILE A 59 12.12 -7.81 14.06
C ILE A 59 11.91 -9.30 14.39
N GLU A 60 11.73 -9.58 15.66
CA GLU A 60 11.13 -10.80 16.15
C GLU A 60 9.63 -10.60 16.26
N ALA A 61 8.86 -11.44 15.57
CA ALA A 61 7.41 -11.35 15.51
C ALA A 61 6.77 -12.64 16.00
N GLU A 62 5.92 -12.53 16.98
CA GLU A 62 5.10 -13.64 17.51
C GLU A 62 3.63 -13.29 17.37
N GLY A 63 2.82 -14.22 16.93
CA GLY A 63 1.39 -14.04 16.72
C GLY A 63 0.89 -14.71 15.45
N GLU A 64 -0.40 -14.64 15.22
CA GLU A 64 -1.04 -15.26 14.07
C GLU A 64 -1.54 -14.20 13.08
N ARG A 65 -1.32 -14.47 11.79
CA ARG A 65 -1.85 -13.68 10.68
C ARG A 65 -2.69 -14.59 9.78
N LEU A 66 -3.97 -14.26 9.67
CA LEU A 66 -4.93 -14.96 8.82
C LEU A 66 -5.43 -14.02 7.73
N VAL A 67 -5.08 -14.29 6.48
CA VAL A 67 -5.41 -13.45 5.32
C VAL A 67 -6.56 -14.04 4.50
N GLY A 68 -6.83 -15.34 4.65
CA GLY A 68 -7.85 -16.03 3.89
C GLY A 68 -7.55 -16.03 2.38
N LYS A 69 -8.54 -15.62 1.57
CA LYS A 69 -8.43 -15.50 0.11
C LYS A 69 -8.13 -14.08 -0.35
N GLU A 70 -7.81 -13.19 0.58
CA GLU A 70 -7.56 -11.78 0.26
C GLU A 70 -6.22 -11.62 -0.49
N ILE A 71 -6.21 -10.71 -1.45
CA ILE A 71 -5.00 -10.26 -2.16
C ILE A 71 -4.57 -8.96 -1.52
N LEU A 72 -3.40 -8.97 -0.89
CA LEU A 72 -2.88 -7.80 -0.19
C LEU A 72 -2.13 -6.89 -1.15
N GLY A 73 -2.46 -5.61 -1.13
CA GLY A 73 -1.69 -4.55 -1.77
C GLY A 73 -1.12 -3.60 -0.75
N TYR A 74 0.13 -3.22 -0.91
CA TYR A 74 0.83 -2.31 0.00
C TYR A 74 1.33 -1.07 -0.72
N LEU A 75 0.88 0.08 -0.26
CA LEU A 75 1.41 1.39 -0.64
C LEU A 75 2.37 1.85 0.46
N PRO A 76 3.68 1.79 0.24
CA PRO A 76 4.66 2.26 1.20
C PRO A 76 4.69 3.80 1.26
N GLN A 77 5.18 4.34 2.37
CA GLN A 77 5.39 5.79 2.53
C GLN A 77 6.34 6.35 1.47
N GLU A 78 7.39 5.60 1.12
CA GLU A 78 8.31 5.95 0.05
C GLU A 78 8.47 4.77 -0.92
N ILE A 79 8.62 5.08 -2.20
CA ILE A 79 8.94 4.07 -3.21
C ILE A 79 10.38 3.58 -3.03
N SER A 80 10.62 2.31 -3.36
CA SER A 80 11.95 1.70 -3.27
C SER A 80 12.94 2.38 -4.24
N GLU A 81 14.23 2.34 -3.92
CA GLU A 81 15.27 2.86 -4.83
C GLU A 81 15.24 2.13 -6.18
N GLU A 82 14.95 0.82 -6.16
CA GLU A 82 14.78 0.04 -7.38
C GLU A 82 13.63 0.59 -8.26
N ASP A 83 12.47 0.88 -7.65
CA ASP A 83 11.33 1.40 -8.41
C ASP A 83 11.56 2.84 -8.87
N LYS A 84 12.33 3.66 -8.15
CA LYS A 84 12.71 5.02 -8.59
C LYS A 84 13.46 5.02 -9.91
N GLU A 85 14.28 4.00 -10.18
CA GLU A 85 15.06 3.88 -11.40
C GLU A 85 14.28 3.36 -12.61
N LYS A 86 13.16 2.68 -12.38
CA LYS A 86 12.28 2.19 -13.44
C LYS A 86 11.59 3.35 -14.15
N THR A 87 11.38 3.20 -15.47
CA THR A 87 10.40 4.03 -16.17
C THR A 87 8.99 3.69 -15.73
N ILE A 88 8.03 4.57 -15.97
CA ILE A 88 6.61 4.30 -15.68
C ILE A 88 6.18 3.04 -16.43
N TYR A 89 6.58 2.90 -17.70
CA TYR A 89 6.28 1.69 -18.48
C TYR A 89 6.85 0.43 -17.83
N GLU A 90 8.11 0.42 -17.43
CA GLU A 90 8.74 -0.72 -16.74
C GLU A 90 8.06 -1.06 -15.41
N PHE A 91 7.63 -0.05 -14.66
CA PHE A 91 6.94 -0.21 -13.40
C PHE A 91 5.60 -0.94 -13.54
N PHE A 92 4.82 -0.63 -14.58
CA PHE A 92 3.53 -1.28 -14.83
C PHE A 92 3.66 -2.59 -15.61
N SER A 93 4.53 -2.63 -16.62
CA SER A 93 4.72 -3.82 -17.46
C SER A 93 5.36 -5.01 -16.74
N ALA A 94 5.97 -4.78 -15.57
CA ALA A 94 6.43 -5.84 -14.69
C ALA A 94 5.28 -6.65 -14.06
N GLU A 95 4.06 -6.11 -14.07
CA GLU A 95 2.89 -6.78 -13.53
C GLU A 95 2.24 -7.67 -14.58
N GLU A 96 2.11 -8.97 -14.30
CA GLU A 96 1.46 -9.91 -15.21
C GLU A 96 0.02 -9.47 -15.55
N MET A 97 -0.71 -8.99 -14.56
CA MET A 97 -2.09 -8.53 -14.72
C MET A 97 -2.23 -7.30 -15.62
N PHE A 98 -1.16 -6.50 -15.80
CA PHE A 98 -1.17 -5.37 -16.73
C PHE A 98 -1.44 -5.83 -18.17
N TRP A 99 -0.82 -6.91 -18.58
CA TRP A 99 -0.95 -7.48 -19.93
C TRP A 99 -2.30 -8.15 -20.18
N ASN A 100 -3.00 -8.51 -19.11
CA ASN A 100 -4.34 -9.10 -19.17
C ASN A 100 -5.45 -8.03 -19.23
N ARG A 101 -5.12 -6.73 -19.00
CA ARG A 101 -6.09 -5.64 -19.09
C ARG A 101 -6.33 -5.20 -20.53
N THR A 102 -7.58 -4.96 -20.85
CA THR A 102 -7.95 -4.35 -22.12
C THR A 102 -7.60 -2.85 -22.13
N PRO A 103 -7.40 -2.23 -23.32
CA PRO A 103 -7.18 -0.78 -23.40
C PRO A 103 -8.30 0.05 -22.73
N LYS A 104 -9.53 -0.45 -22.75
CA LYS A 104 -10.67 0.20 -22.10
C LYS A 104 -10.51 0.19 -20.57
N GLU A 105 -10.17 -0.96 -19.98
CA GLU A 105 -9.94 -1.07 -18.53
C GLU A 105 -8.78 -0.18 -18.07
N LEU A 106 -7.68 -0.15 -18.82
CA LEU A 106 -6.56 0.73 -18.54
C LEU A 106 -6.96 2.22 -18.59
N SER A 107 -7.78 2.61 -19.57
CA SER A 107 -8.32 3.97 -19.67
C SER A 107 -9.27 4.32 -18.51
N GLU A 108 -10.09 3.37 -18.07
CA GLU A 108 -10.96 3.54 -16.90
C GLU A 108 -10.16 3.68 -15.60
N ILE A 109 -9.07 2.91 -15.46
CA ILE A 109 -8.18 3.02 -14.30
C ILE A 109 -7.53 4.40 -14.27
N THR A 110 -6.87 4.84 -15.34
CA THR A 110 -6.21 6.15 -15.36
C THR A 110 -7.21 7.30 -15.21
N GLY A 111 -8.40 7.16 -15.76
CA GLY A 111 -9.48 8.16 -15.64
C GLY A 111 -9.89 8.44 -14.19
N LYS A 112 -9.84 7.44 -13.29
CA LYS A 112 -10.09 7.62 -11.85
C LYS A 112 -9.09 8.58 -11.20
N PHE A 113 -7.90 8.70 -11.77
CA PHE A 113 -6.81 9.54 -11.27
C PHE A 113 -6.66 10.87 -12.03
N GLY A 114 -7.57 11.15 -12.97
CA GLY A 114 -7.52 12.34 -13.82
C GLY A 114 -6.38 12.28 -14.85
N MET A 115 -5.97 11.08 -15.25
CA MET A 115 -4.89 10.81 -16.19
C MET A 115 -5.42 10.11 -17.46
N THR A 116 -4.60 10.07 -18.50
CA THR A 116 -4.86 9.29 -19.72
C THR A 116 -4.06 7.99 -19.71
N SER A 117 -4.47 7.00 -20.52
CA SER A 117 -3.77 5.71 -20.62
C SER A 117 -2.35 5.83 -21.18
N GLU A 118 -1.99 6.94 -21.82
CA GLU A 118 -0.64 7.25 -22.29
C GLU A 118 0.37 7.28 -21.13
N PHE A 119 -0.09 7.59 -19.91
CA PHE A 119 0.73 7.56 -18.71
C PHE A 119 1.45 6.22 -18.54
N PHE A 120 0.78 5.09 -18.77
CA PHE A 120 1.36 3.76 -18.64
C PHE A 120 2.54 3.47 -19.58
N TYR A 121 2.64 4.20 -20.67
CA TYR A 121 3.63 3.99 -21.72
C TYR A 121 4.74 5.03 -21.71
N SER A 122 4.84 5.82 -20.65
CA SER A 122 5.84 6.88 -20.51
C SER A 122 7.21 6.33 -20.17
N ASP A 123 8.24 6.87 -20.82
CA ASP A 123 9.66 6.62 -20.52
C ASP A 123 10.18 7.46 -19.34
N GLN A 124 9.32 8.29 -18.72
CA GLN A 124 9.68 9.07 -17.54
C GLN A 124 9.98 8.14 -16.37
N LYS A 125 11.04 8.42 -15.60
CA LYS A 125 11.39 7.64 -14.41
C LYS A 125 10.42 7.88 -13.27
N MET A 126 10.05 6.81 -12.57
CA MET A 126 9.21 6.87 -11.37
C MET A 126 9.79 7.81 -10.29
N GLY A 127 11.11 7.85 -10.16
CA GLY A 127 11.80 8.73 -9.21
C GLY A 127 11.57 10.23 -9.48
N SER A 128 11.34 10.63 -10.73
CA SER A 128 11.12 12.02 -11.14
C SER A 128 9.68 12.52 -10.98
N LEU A 129 8.75 11.63 -10.68
CA LEU A 129 7.36 11.98 -10.42
C LEU A 129 7.23 12.81 -9.12
N SER A 130 6.25 13.70 -9.07
CA SER A 130 5.84 14.36 -7.83
C SER A 130 5.32 13.35 -6.81
N GLY A 131 5.23 13.73 -5.53
CA GLY A 131 4.67 12.87 -4.49
C GLY A 131 3.28 12.35 -4.83
N GLY A 132 2.40 13.25 -5.28
CA GLY A 132 1.04 12.89 -5.72
C GLY A 132 1.01 11.94 -6.92
N GLU A 133 1.85 12.15 -7.92
CA GLU A 133 1.93 11.25 -9.08
C GLU A 133 2.45 9.86 -8.70
N LYS A 134 3.41 9.78 -7.76
CA LYS A 134 3.89 8.50 -7.21
C LYS A 134 2.79 7.72 -6.52
N VAL A 135 2.01 8.39 -5.66
CA VAL A 135 0.86 7.78 -4.98
C VAL A 135 -0.17 7.29 -6.00
N LYS A 136 -0.50 8.10 -7.01
CA LYS A 136 -1.42 7.73 -8.09
C LYS A 136 -0.93 6.50 -8.86
N ALA A 137 0.35 6.47 -9.24
CA ALA A 137 0.96 5.35 -9.96
C ALA A 137 0.88 4.05 -9.13
N HIS A 138 1.24 4.10 -7.85
CA HIS A 138 1.14 2.93 -6.98
C HIS A 138 -0.31 2.44 -6.82
N LEU A 139 -1.27 3.33 -6.60
CA LEU A 139 -2.68 2.95 -6.49
C LEU A 139 -3.21 2.33 -7.80
N MET A 140 -2.84 2.88 -8.96
CA MET A 140 -3.18 2.27 -10.25
C MET A 140 -2.61 0.86 -10.38
N ARG A 141 -1.35 0.64 -9.97
CA ARG A 141 -0.73 -0.69 -9.94
C ARG A 141 -1.50 -1.67 -9.05
N LEU A 142 -1.90 -1.25 -7.84
CA LEU A 142 -2.70 -2.08 -6.94
C LEU A 142 -4.08 -2.43 -7.51
N ILE A 143 -4.72 -1.49 -8.22
CA ILE A 143 -5.99 -1.75 -8.92
C ILE A 143 -5.77 -2.75 -10.07
N ILE A 144 -4.68 -2.63 -10.82
CA ILE A 144 -4.32 -3.58 -11.88
C ILE A 144 -4.13 -4.99 -11.33
N GLN A 145 -3.56 -5.14 -10.15
CA GLN A 145 -3.35 -6.42 -9.46
C GLN A 145 -4.60 -7.03 -8.82
N ASP A 146 -5.78 -6.39 -8.95
CA ASP A 146 -7.05 -6.83 -8.33
C ASP A 146 -6.94 -7.07 -6.81
N VAL A 147 -6.18 -6.22 -6.11
CA VAL A 147 -6.03 -6.35 -4.66
C VAL A 147 -7.38 -6.17 -3.96
N THR A 148 -7.58 -6.93 -2.89
CA THR A 148 -8.80 -6.86 -2.08
C THR A 148 -8.56 -6.23 -0.70
N VAL A 149 -7.30 -6.07 -0.31
CA VAL A 149 -6.91 -5.36 0.91
C VAL A 149 -5.91 -4.28 0.54
N LEU A 150 -6.28 -3.03 0.71
CA LEU A 150 -5.38 -1.89 0.60
C LEU A 150 -4.71 -1.62 1.96
N LEU A 151 -3.39 -1.74 2.00
CA LEU A 151 -2.56 -1.34 3.12
C LEU A 151 -1.83 -0.05 2.73
N LEU A 152 -2.20 1.08 3.34
CA LEU A 152 -1.72 2.41 2.98
C LEU A 152 -0.90 2.99 4.13
N ASP A 153 0.40 3.16 3.92
CA ASP A 153 1.34 3.65 4.93
C ASP A 153 1.59 5.16 4.74
N GLU A 154 0.92 5.97 5.57
CA GLU A 154 0.96 7.45 5.53
C GLU A 154 0.71 8.04 4.12
N PRO A 155 -0.38 7.63 3.43
CA PRO A 155 -0.59 7.91 2.01
C PRO A 155 -0.86 9.39 1.71
N SER A 156 -1.10 10.20 2.72
CA SER A 156 -1.38 11.64 2.60
C SER A 156 -0.15 12.53 2.76
N ASN A 157 1.02 11.96 3.02
CA ASN A 157 2.24 12.74 3.16
C ASN A 157 2.71 13.27 1.80
N ASP A 158 3.10 14.53 1.76
CA ASP A 158 3.72 15.21 0.61
C ASP A 158 2.88 15.17 -0.69
N ILE A 159 1.54 15.10 -0.58
CA ILE A 159 0.63 15.15 -1.72
C ILE A 159 -0.18 16.45 -1.74
N ASP A 160 -0.54 16.88 -2.95
CA ASP A 160 -1.41 18.04 -3.17
C ASP A 160 -2.89 17.73 -2.85
N ILE A 161 -3.70 18.80 -2.69
CA ILE A 161 -5.12 18.69 -2.34
C ILE A 161 -5.89 17.85 -3.36
N ASN A 162 -5.61 18.02 -4.64
CA ASN A 162 -6.32 17.26 -5.69
C ASN A 162 -6.03 15.76 -5.59
N THR A 163 -4.78 15.39 -5.32
CA THR A 163 -4.40 13.98 -5.08
C THR A 163 -5.05 13.44 -3.80
N LEU A 164 -5.16 14.26 -2.75
CA LEU A 164 -5.84 13.88 -1.52
C LEU A 164 -7.33 13.58 -1.75
N GLU A 165 -8.03 14.41 -2.52
CA GLU A 165 -9.43 14.20 -2.89
C GLU A 165 -9.63 12.91 -3.71
N ILE A 166 -8.70 12.63 -4.64
CA ILE A 166 -8.71 11.38 -5.41
C ILE A 166 -8.50 10.17 -4.49
N LEU A 167 -7.52 10.24 -3.58
CA LEU A 167 -7.24 9.18 -2.62
C LEU A 167 -8.46 8.92 -1.71
N GLU A 168 -9.07 9.96 -1.19
CA GLU A 168 -10.28 9.87 -0.36
C GLU A 168 -11.42 9.19 -1.13
N LYS A 169 -11.64 9.58 -2.38
CA LYS A 169 -12.65 8.96 -3.23
C LYS A 169 -12.37 7.48 -3.44
N ILE A 170 -11.13 7.10 -3.76
CA ILE A 170 -10.74 5.70 -3.95
C ILE A 170 -10.97 4.90 -2.68
N ILE A 171 -10.58 5.42 -1.51
CA ILE A 171 -10.81 4.75 -0.23
C ILE A 171 -12.31 4.57 0.04
N ASN A 172 -13.12 5.59 -0.21
CA ASN A 172 -14.56 5.54 0.01
C ASN A 172 -15.26 4.56 -0.93
N ASP A 173 -14.88 4.53 -2.19
CA ASP A 173 -15.44 3.66 -3.22
C ASP A 173 -14.90 2.22 -3.16
N TRP A 174 -13.87 1.95 -2.34
CA TRP A 174 -13.28 0.62 -2.24
C TRP A 174 -14.23 -0.37 -1.56
N GLU A 175 -14.68 -1.38 -2.29
CA GLU A 175 -15.68 -2.35 -1.80
C GLU A 175 -15.12 -3.39 -0.82
N HIS A 176 -13.80 -3.46 -0.69
CA HIS A 176 -13.11 -4.43 0.13
C HIS A 176 -12.48 -3.78 1.39
N ILE A 177 -11.40 -4.33 1.90
CA ILE A 177 -10.76 -3.88 3.13
C ILE A 177 -9.78 -2.73 2.82
N VAL A 178 -9.82 -1.69 3.64
CA VAL A 178 -8.78 -0.65 3.65
C VAL A 178 -8.24 -0.51 5.08
N LEU A 179 -6.94 -0.63 5.22
CA LEU A 179 -6.23 -0.31 6.45
C LEU A 179 -5.17 0.75 6.12
N PHE A 180 -5.28 1.90 6.74
CA PHE A 180 -4.30 2.95 6.54
C PHE A 180 -3.72 3.45 7.85
N MET A 181 -2.49 3.93 7.80
CA MET A 181 -1.79 4.49 8.93
C MET A 181 -1.60 5.99 8.74
N MET A 182 -1.76 6.70 9.85
CA MET A 182 -1.58 8.14 9.90
C MET A 182 -0.67 8.53 11.08
N LYS A 183 0.07 9.60 10.88
CA LYS A 183 0.79 10.28 11.95
C LYS A 183 -0.20 11.18 12.72
N LEU A 184 -0.01 11.27 14.03
CA LEU A 184 -0.65 12.27 14.90
C LEU A 184 -0.07 13.64 14.61
#